data_8f2294379fecf249e28e77b2e15203c7
#
_entry.id   8f2294379fecf249e28e77b2e15203c7
#
_cell.length_a   1.000
_cell.length_b   1.000
_cell.length_c   1.000
_cell.angle_alpha   90.00
_cell.angle_beta   90.00
_cell.angle_gamma   90.00
#
_symmetry.space_group_name_H-M   'P 1'
#
loop_
_entity.id
_entity.type
_entity.pdbx_description
1 polymer ?
#
loop_
_entity_poly.entity_id
_entity_poly.type
_entity_poly.pdbx_seq_one_letter_code
_entity_poly.pdbx_strand_id
1 'polypeptide(L)'
;MEEVELGFPSPTLGERLIGVQYDSEDNSEVAGIKRYFAKIIDGLEHERVMSNTAGTLNSVKDDIIKEAMMRVADAQMWVVKAHTHGK
;
A
#
# COMPACT_ATOMS: atom_id res chain seq x y z
N MET A 1 17.50 -10.45 -13.00
CA MET A 1 17.79 -10.49 -12.35
C MET A 1 17.70 -10.58 -11.39
N GLU A 2 17.77 -10.77 -10.97
CA GLU A 2 17.69 -10.83 -10.09
C GLU A 2 18.03 -10.17 -9.15
N GLU A 3 17.53 -9.86 -8.42
CA GLU A 3 17.75 -9.32 -7.57
C GLU A 3 18.29 -9.79 -6.57
N VAL A 4 18.81 -9.63 -6.09
CA VAL A 4 19.34 -10.06 -5.30
C VAL A 4 19.39 -9.95 -4.29
N GLU A 5 19.53 -9.84 -3.88
CA GLU A 5 19.62 -9.88 -3.03
C GLU A 5 20.40 -9.46 -2.09
N LEU A 6 20.23 -8.61 -1.63
CA LEU A 6 20.73 -7.91 -0.50
C LEU A 6 20.07 -8.39 0.78
N GLY A 7 19.19 -9.40 0.66
CA GLY A 7 18.51 -9.95 1.79
C GLY A 7 17.25 -9.21 2.19
N PHE A 8 16.85 -8.22 1.43
CA PHE A 8 15.64 -7.47 1.72
C PHE A 8 14.54 -7.85 0.75
N PRO A 9 13.31 -8.02 1.22
CA PRO A 9 12.21 -8.21 0.29
C PRO A 9 11.97 -6.94 -0.51
N SER A 10 11.51 -7.11 -1.74
CA SER A 10 11.09 -5.97 -2.53
C SER A 10 9.86 -5.33 -1.90
N PRO A 11 9.75 -4.01 -1.93
CA PRO A 11 8.54 -3.39 -1.38
C PRO A 11 7.33 -3.75 -2.22
N THR A 12 6.20 -3.91 -1.53
CA THR A 12 4.93 -4.17 -2.18
C THR A 12 4.42 -2.88 -2.83
N LEU A 13 3.39 -3.04 -3.67
CA LEU A 13 2.76 -1.87 -4.26
C LEU A 13 2.24 -0.92 -3.17
N GLY A 14 1.59 -1.47 -2.13
CA GLY A 14 1.08 -0.65 -1.05
C GLY A 14 2.19 0.10 -0.35
N GLU A 15 3.29 -0.58 -0.08
CA GLU A 15 4.42 0.07 0.58
C GLU A 15 4.99 1.21 -0.27
N ARG A 16 5.06 1.02 -1.59
CA ARG A 16 5.58 2.06 -2.46
C ARG A 16 4.64 3.25 -2.53
N LEU A 17 3.34 3.02 -2.65
CA LEU A 17 2.38 4.11 -2.77
C LEU A 17 2.22 4.89 -1.47
N ILE A 18 2.33 4.24 -0.34
CA ILE A 18 2.22 4.89 0.95
C ILE A 18 3.54 5.52 1.36
N GLY A 19 4.65 5.01 0.82
CA GLY A 19 5.97 5.52 1.19
C GLY A 19 6.50 4.89 2.46
N VAL A 20 6.11 3.67 2.74
CA VAL A 20 6.65 2.94 3.88
C VAL A 20 8.11 2.61 3.60
N GLN A 21 8.97 2.96 4.52
CA GLN A 21 10.36 2.55 4.43
C GLN A 21 10.54 1.25 5.19
N TYR A 22 11.26 0.35 4.58
CA TYR A 22 11.50 -0.92 5.23
C TYR A 22 12.62 -0.75 6.25
N ASP A 23 12.24 -0.65 7.50
CA ASP A 23 13.16 -0.47 8.61
C ASP A 23 12.64 -1.34 9.75
N SER A 24 13.32 -2.45 9.98
CA SER A 24 12.86 -3.41 10.99
C SER A 24 12.92 -2.84 12.40
N GLU A 25 13.63 -1.76 12.60
CA GLU A 25 13.74 -1.15 13.91
C GLU A 25 12.75 -0.01 14.14
N ASP A 26 12.00 0.35 13.10
CA ASP A 26 11.03 1.43 13.23
C ASP A 26 9.73 0.88 13.78
N ASN A 27 9.50 1.15 15.06
CA ASN A 27 8.31 0.70 15.76
C ASN A 27 7.39 1.87 16.10
N SER A 28 7.57 2.99 15.44
CA SER A 28 6.73 4.15 15.73
C SER A 28 5.28 3.88 15.33
N GLU A 29 4.37 4.60 15.97
CA GLU A 29 2.96 4.49 15.64
C GLU A 29 2.68 4.95 14.23
N VAL A 30 3.43 5.95 13.76
CA VAL A 30 3.29 6.42 12.39
C VAL A 30 3.65 5.31 11.40
N ALA A 31 4.74 4.61 11.65
CA ALA A 31 5.12 3.49 10.78
C ALA A 31 4.05 2.41 10.79
N GLY A 32 3.45 2.15 11.94
CA GLY A 32 2.36 1.18 12.04
C GLY A 32 1.15 1.59 11.22
N ILE A 33 0.77 2.87 11.30
CA ILE A 33 -0.34 3.40 10.50
C ILE A 33 -0.04 3.20 9.02
N LYS A 34 1.16 3.58 8.59
CA LYS A 34 1.51 3.47 7.18
C LYS A 34 1.47 2.03 6.70
N ARG A 35 1.98 1.09 7.51
CA ARG A 35 1.93 -0.33 7.14
C ARG A 35 0.51 -0.83 7.01
N TYR A 36 -0.36 -0.36 7.89
CA TYR A 36 -1.75 -0.77 7.85
C TYR A 36 -2.41 -0.34 6.54
N PHE A 37 -2.21 0.91 6.16
CA PHE A 37 -2.77 1.41 4.90
C PHE A 37 -2.12 0.75 3.69
N ALA A 38 -0.82 0.45 3.77
CA ALA A 38 -0.14 -0.27 2.69
C ALA A 38 -0.78 -1.64 2.47
N LYS A 39 -1.17 -2.33 3.54
CA LYS A 39 -1.84 -3.63 3.42
C LYS A 39 -3.19 -3.50 2.75
N ILE A 40 -3.91 -2.42 2.97
CA ILE A 40 -5.19 -2.22 2.30
C ILE A 40 -4.97 -2.09 0.80
N ILE A 41 -3.96 -1.34 0.39
CA ILE A 41 -3.64 -1.19 -1.03
C ILE A 41 -3.20 -2.52 -1.62
N ASP A 42 -2.40 -3.29 -0.88
CA ASP A 42 -1.98 -4.61 -1.35
C ASP A 42 -3.17 -5.52 -1.54
N GLY A 43 -4.18 -5.43 -0.67
CA GLY A 43 -5.42 -6.19 -0.84
C GLY A 43 -6.16 -5.80 -2.11
N LEU A 44 -6.19 -4.50 -2.42
CA LEU A 44 -6.80 -4.03 -3.66
C LEU A 44 -6.04 -4.52 -4.87
N GLU A 45 -4.74 -4.53 -4.82
CA GLU A 45 -3.93 -5.05 -5.92
C GLU A 45 -4.17 -6.55 -6.09
N HIS A 46 -4.28 -7.27 -4.98
CA HIS A 46 -4.59 -8.70 -5.04
C HIS A 46 -5.92 -8.93 -5.73
N GLU A 47 -6.93 -8.14 -5.39
CA GLU A 47 -8.23 -8.24 -6.02
C GLU A 47 -8.14 -8.01 -7.53
N ARG A 48 -7.35 -7.02 -7.92
CA ARG A 48 -7.18 -6.70 -9.33
C ARG A 48 -6.53 -7.87 -10.08
N VAL A 49 -5.48 -8.44 -9.50
CA VAL A 49 -4.75 -9.54 -10.11
C VAL A 49 -5.64 -10.78 -10.22
N MET A 50 -6.38 -11.10 -9.16
CA MET A 50 -7.24 -12.27 -9.15
C MET A 50 -8.39 -12.10 -10.14
N SER A 51 -8.94 -10.91 -10.25
CA SER A 51 -10.01 -10.65 -11.21
C SER A 51 -9.50 -10.78 -12.64
N ASN A 52 -8.26 -10.33 -12.89
CA ASN A 52 -7.67 -10.46 -14.20
C ASN A 52 -7.45 -11.93 -14.55
N THR A 53 -6.94 -12.70 -13.61
CA THR A 53 -6.73 -14.14 -13.82
C THR A 53 -8.03 -14.86 -14.08
N ALA A 54 -9.10 -14.49 -13.37
CA ALA A 54 -10.41 -15.11 -13.52
C ALA A 54 -11.17 -14.63 -14.75
N GLY A 55 -10.65 -13.60 -15.45
CA GLY A 55 -11.30 -13.04 -16.62
C GLY A 55 -12.46 -12.14 -16.30
N THR A 56 -12.58 -11.67 -15.05
CA THR A 56 -13.67 -10.80 -14.64
C THR A 56 -13.26 -9.34 -14.49
N LEU A 57 -11.99 -9.04 -14.68
CA LEU A 57 -11.54 -7.65 -14.62
C LEU A 57 -11.91 -6.94 -15.92
N ASN A 58 -12.59 -5.82 -15.79
CA ASN A 58 -12.88 -4.96 -16.94
C ASN A 58 -12.37 -3.56 -16.61
N SER A 59 -12.45 -2.66 -17.60
CA SER A 59 -11.89 -1.33 -17.44
C SER A 59 -12.57 -0.55 -16.32
N VAL A 60 -13.87 -0.75 -16.12
CA VAL A 60 -14.58 -0.05 -15.05
C VAL A 60 -14.10 -0.53 -13.69
N LYS A 61 -14.00 -1.84 -13.51
CA LYS A 61 -13.53 -2.39 -12.23
C LYS A 61 -12.08 -1.97 -11.98
N ASP A 62 -11.25 -1.99 -13.02
CA ASP A 62 -9.85 -1.59 -12.87
C ASP A 62 -9.76 -0.13 -12.44
N ASP A 63 -10.56 0.74 -13.04
CA ASP A 63 -10.56 2.15 -12.68
C ASP A 63 -11.04 2.36 -11.24
N ILE A 64 -12.05 1.62 -10.81
CA ILE A 64 -12.55 1.73 -9.45
C ILE A 64 -11.46 1.33 -8.45
N ILE A 65 -10.75 0.24 -8.75
CA ILE A 65 -9.68 -0.23 -7.86
C ILE A 65 -8.57 0.82 -7.78
N LYS A 66 -8.18 1.39 -8.94
CA LYS A 66 -7.14 2.41 -8.94
C LYS A 66 -7.57 3.65 -8.16
N GLU A 67 -8.82 4.06 -8.32
CA GLU A 67 -9.33 5.20 -7.57
C GLU A 67 -9.33 4.90 -6.07
N ALA A 68 -9.71 3.68 -5.69
CA ALA A 68 -9.70 3.29 -4.29
C ALA A 68 -8.29 3.37 -3.72
N MET A 69 -7.29 2.90 -4.48
CA MET A 69 -5.91 2.98 -4.02
C MET A 69 -5.47 4.41 -3.78
N MET A 70 -5.84 5.32 -4.68
CA MET A 70 -5.49 6.72 -4.52
C MET A 70 -6.15 7.34 -3.30
N ARG A 71 -7.40 6.99 -3.05
CA ARG A 71 -8.11 7.51 -1.89
C ARG A 71 -7.57 6.94 -0.59
N VAL A 72 -7.13 5.67 -0.60
CA VAL A 72 -6.51 5.07 0.56
C VAL A 72 -5.18 5.78 0.87
N ALA A 73 -4.37 6.03 -0.16
CA ALA A 73 -3.11 6.74 0.04
C ALA A 73 -3.35 8.15 0.57
N ASP A 74 -4.38 8.84 0.08
CA ASP A 74 -4.72 10.17 0.55
C ASP A 74 -5.21 10.13 2.00
N ALA A 75 -6.07 9.17 2.31
CA ALA A 75 -6.59 9.03 3.66
C ALA A 75 -5.47 8.76 4.66
N GLN A 76 -4.46 7.99 4.25
CA GLN A 76 -3.33 7.71 5.13
C GLN A 76 -2.63 9.00 5.54
N MET A 77 -2.46 9.94 4.61
CA MET A 77 -1.81 11.20 4.95
C MET A 77 -2.60 11.97 6.00
N TRP A 78 -3.93 11.96 5.89
CA TRP A 78 -4.76 12.64 6.87
C TRP A 78 -4.75 11.94 8.23
N VAL A 79 -4.72 10.62 8.24
CA VAL A 79 -4.67 9.88 9.50
C VAL A 79 -3.34 10.16 10.22
N VAL A 80 -2.24 10.16 9.47
CA VAL A 80 -0.94 10.48 10.07
C VAL A 80 -0.94 11.92 10.58
N LYS A 81 -1.51 12.85 9.81
CA LYS A 81 -1.57 14.25 10.23
C LYS A 81 -2.38 14.39 11.52
N ALA A 82 -3.51 13.70 11.61
CA ALA A 82 -4.32 13.75 12.83
C ALA A 82 -3.56 13.15 14.01
N HIS A 83 -2.87 12.05 13.78
CA HIS A 83 -2.15 11.38 14.85
C HIS A 83 -0.99 12.21 15.38
N THR A 84 -0.32 12.93 14.50
CA THR A 84 0.88 13.69 14.88
C THR A 84 0.58 15.13 15.23
N HIS A 85 -0.66 15.58 15.09
CA HIS A 85 -1.01 16.96 15.37
C HIS A 85 -0.82 17.24 16.86
N GLY A 86 -0.10 18.31 17.17
CA GLY A 86 0.12 18.69 18.57
C GLY A 86 1.20 17.91 19.27
N LYS A 87 1.98 17.12 18.55
CA LYS A 87 3.06 16.35 19.17
C LYS A 87 4.43 16.92 18.88
#